data_f070a44847617d1f63f499686991ee09
#
_entry.id   f070a44847617d1f63f499686991ee09
#
_cell.length_a   1.000
_cell.length_b   1.000
_cell.length_c   1.000
_cell.angle_alpha   90.00
_cell.angle_beta   90.00
_cell.angle_gamma   90.00
#
_symmetry.space_group_name_H-M   'P 1'
#
loop_
_entity.id
_entity.type
_entity.pdbx_description
1 polymer ?
#
loop_
_entity_poly.entity_id
_entity_poly.type
_entity_poly.pdbx_seq_one_letter_code
_entity_poly.pdbx_strand_id
1 'polypeptide(L)'
;MNPKNTKPLSSSELLAKIGISQNDPETLLFDDEPLDSPLEDLAAGLRERFRSFTRREAFRPGDVVGWKAGLKNRRWPTYGKPAIVVEVIESPIYDAEKDSGNAYFREPLDLAVGVFIEEGPHRGDFVVWHFDSRRLQTWTSEEN
;
A
#
# COMPACT_ATOMS: atom_id res chain seq x y z
N MET A 1 12.87 -35.85 0.15
CA MET A 1 12.68 -35.35 0.44
C MET A 1 12.40 -34.57 0.80
N ASN A 2 11.87 -34.35 0.99
CA ASN A 2 11.67 -33.33 1.28
C ASN A 2 10.83 -33.11 2.37
N PRO A 3 11.21 -33.15 3.42
CA PRO A 3 10.50 -33.02 4.59
C PRO A 3 9.67 -31.84 4.64
N LYS A 4 10.04 -30.85 3.95
CA LYS A 4 9.30 -29.69 3.98
C LYS A 4 7.95 -29.95 3.58
N ASN A 5 7.68 -31.03 3.01
CA ASN A 5 6.39 -31.26 2.53
C ASN A 5 5.46 -31.62 3.60
N THR A 6 5.91 -31.85 4.79
CA THR A 6 5.03 -32.26 5.81
C THR A 6 4.60 -31.13 6.70
N LYS A 7 5.05 -29.92 6.44
CA LYS A 7 4.75 -28.84 7.25
C LYS A 7 3.96 -27.82 6.53
N PRO A 8 3.00 -27.18 7.13
CA PRO A 8 2.27 -26.12 6.48
C PRO A 8 3.20 -24.97 6.20
N LEU A 9 2.98 -24.28 5.15
CA LEU A 9 3.81 -23.14 4.82
C LEU A 9 3.33 -21.94 5.60
N SER A 10 4.26 -21.09 5.96
CA SER A 10 3.90 -19.81 6.55
C SER A 10 3.29 -18.95 5.46
N SER A 11 2.70 -17.85 5.83
CA SER A 11 2.15 -16.93 4.87
C SER A 11 3.20 -16.44 3.92
N SER A 12 4.38 -16.13 4.43
CA SER A 12 5.45 -15.65 3.60
C SER A 12 5.89 -16.69 2.60
N GLU A 13 5.98 -17.92 3.02
CA GLU A 13 6.41 -18.98 2.14
C GLU A 13 5.38 -19.24 1.06
N LEU A 14 4.12 -19.17 1.42
CA LEU A 14 3.08 -19.38 0.48
C LEU A 14 3.08 -18.29 -0.57
N LEU A 15 3.22 -17.05 -0.16
CA LEU A 15 3.24 -15.94 -1.09
C LEU A 15 4.46 -16.03 -2.00
N ALA A 16 5.57 -16.47 -1.48
CA ALA A 16 6.75 -16.62 -2.32
C ALA A 16 6.51 -17.69 -3.38
N LYS A 17 5.80 -18.75 -3.04
CA LYS A 17 5.55 -19.79 -4.00
C LYS A 17 4.65 -19.33 -5.10
N ILE A 18 3.77 -18.40 -4.86
CA ILE A 18 2.90 -17.93 -5.90
C ILE A 18 3.46 -16.71 -6.59
N GLY A 19 4.72 -16.43 -6.37
CA GLY A 19 5.40 -15.39 -7.15
C GLY A 19 5.51 -14.03 -6.51
N ILE A 20 5.15 -13.88 -5.28
CA ILE A 20 5.26 -12.61 -4.60
C ILE A 20 6.43 -12.67 -3.67
N SER A 21 7.35 -11.73 -3.83
CA SER A 21 8.58 -11.72 -3.04
C SER A 21 8.29 -11.39 -1.61
N GLN A 22 9.00 -12.05 -0.71
CA GLN A 22 8.87 -11.74 0.67
C GLN A 22 9.37 -10.37 1.00
N ASN A 23 10.19 -9.79 0.15
CA ASN A 23 10.72 -8.48 0.40
C ASN A 23 9.82 -7.42 -0.19
N ASP A 24 8.73 -7.80 -0.83
CA ASP A 24 7.79 -6.87 -1.37
C ASP A 24 7.01 -6.26 -0.21
N PRO A 25 6.97 -4.96 -0.06
CA PRO A 25 6.25 -4.36 1.05
C PRO A 25 4.78 -4.75 1.10
N GLU A 26 4.17 -5.03 -0.04
CA GLU A 26 2.79 -5.45 -0.03
C GLU A 26 2.65 -6.82 0.58
N THR A 27 3.63 -7.68 0.39
CA THR A 27 3.62 -8.97 1.01
C THR A 27 3.75 -8.82 2.52
N LEU A 28 4.60 -7.92 2.94
CA LEU A 28 4.80 -7.72 4.35
C LEU A 28 3.56 -7.21 5.05
N LEU A 29 2.67 -6.55 4.32
CA LEU A 29 1.46 -6.09 4.94
C LEU A 29 0.56 -7.24 5.33
N PHE A 30 0.68 -8.36 4.67
CA PHE A 30 -0.16 -9.47 4.98
C PHE A 30 0.51 -10.53 5.82
N ASP A 31 1.80 -10.49 5.91
CA ASP A 31 2.51 -11.44 6.64
C ASP A 31 2.78 -10.84 7.91
N ASP A 32 1.82 -10.79 8.79
CA ASP A 32 2.03 -9.93 9.67
C ASP A 32 2.00 -10.40 10.96
N GLU A 33 2.81 -9.89 11.67
CA GLU A 33 2.91 -10.07 12.92
C GLU A 33 1.74 -9.69 13.63
N PRO A 34 1.02 -8.69 13.25
CA PRO A 34 -0.16 -8.32 13.96
C PRO A 34 -1.16 -9.43 14.11
N LEU A 35 -1.16 -10.37 13.19
CA LEU A 35 -2.11 -11.46 13.31
C LEU A 35 -1.82 -12.35 14.47
N ASP A 36 -0.61 -12.31 14.99
CA ASP A 36 -0.26 -13.13 16.11
C ASP A 36 -0.36 -12.36 17.40
N SER A 37 -0.77 -11.13 17.37
CA SER A 37 -0.83 -10.30 18.55
C SER A 37 -2.10 -10.59 19.34
N PRO A 38 -2.13 -10.22 20.61
CA PRO A 38 -3.35 -10.34 21.37
C PRO A 38 -4.50 -9.59 20.72
N LEU A 39 -5.71 -10.08 20.92
CA LEU A 39 -6.86 -9.49 20.29
C LEU A 39 -7.04 -8.02 20.60
N GLU A 40 -6.68 -7.64 21.81
CA GLU A 40 -6.80 -6.24 22.16
C GLU A 40 -5.85 -5.37 21.38
N ASP A 41 -4.67 -5.89 21.08
CA ASP A 41 -3.70 -5.13 20.30
C ASP A 41 -4.16 -5.04 18.86
N LEU A 42 -4.79 -6.08 18.36
CA LEU A 42 -5.31 -6.03 17.01
C LEU A 42 -6.43 -4.98 16.92
N ALA A 43 -7.29 -4.94 17.93
CA ALA A 43 -8.37 -3.97 17.93
C ALA A 43 -7.82 -2.54 17.98
N ALA A 44 -6.79 -2.33 18.78
CA ALA A 44 -6.19 -1.01 18.88
C ALA A 44 -5.55 -0.63 17.55
N GLY A 45 -4.90 -1.58 16.91
CA GLY A 45 -4.29 -1.35 15.61
C GLY A 45 -5.32 -0.99 14.56
N LEU A 46 -6.46 -1.67 14.57
CA LEU A 46 -7.51 -1.37 13.62
C LEU A 46 -8.08 0.02 13.84
N ARG A 47 -8.26 0.41 15.09
CA ARG A 47 -8.77 1.74 15.38
C ARG A 47 -7.80 2.81 14.92
N GLU A 48 -6.51 2.55 15.08
CA GLU A 48 -5.54 3.51 14.66
C GLU A 48 -5.49 3.63 13.16
N ARG A 49 -5.57 2.52 12.42
CA ARG A 49 -5.61 2.56 10.98
C ARG A 49 -6.85 3.27 10.50
N PHE A 50 -7.97 3.05 11.17
CA PHE A 50 -9.21 3.70 10.80
C PHE A 50 -9.08 5.21 10.95
N ARG A 51 -8.52 5.66 12.06
CA ARG A 51 -8.35 7.09 12.27
C ARG A 51 -7.44 7.70 11.22
N SER A 52 -6.37 7.01 10.90
CA SER A 52 -5.43 7.49 9.91
C SER A 52 -6.06 7.52 8.55
N PHE A 53 -6.81 6.46 8.21
CA PHE A 53 -7.41 6.33 6.90
C PHE A 53 -8.49 7.41 6.69
N THR A 54 -9.17 7.82 7.71
CA THR A 54 -10.24 8.78 7.58
C THR A 54 -9.77 10.22 7.71
N ARG A 55 -8.53 10.45 8.18
CA ARG A 55 -8.01 11.80 8.27
C ARG A 55 -7.56 12.22 6.89
N ARG A 56 -8.13 13.26 6.34
CA ARG A 56 -7.79 13.70 5.01
C ARG A 56 -6.96 14.95 5.02
N GLU A 57 -6.07 15.04 4.05
CA GLU A 57 -5.34 16.26 3.82
C GLU A 57 -5.75 16.77 2.46
N ALA A 58 -5.79 18.07 2.28
CA ALA A 58 -6.15 18.66 1.01
C ALA A 58 -4.88 18.84 0.19
N PHE A 59 -4.70 18.00 -0.81
CA PHE A 59 -3.51 18.05 -1.64
C PHE A 59 -3.75 18.88 -2.88
N ARG A 60 -2.67 19.40 -3.44
CA ARG A 60 -2.72 20.16 -4.68
C ARG A 60 -1.61 19.64 -5.59
N PRO A 61 -1.73 19.85 -6.89
CA PRO A 61 -0.67 19.44 -7.80
C PRO A 61 0.66 20.08 -7.39
N GLY A 62 1.69 19.28 -7.38
CA GLY A 62 3.02 19.71 -6.96
C GLY A 62 3.34 19.35 -5.52
N ASP A 63 2.34 18.95 -4.73
CA ASP A 63 2.62 18.55 -3.36
C ASP A 63 3.37 17.22 -3.36
N VAL A 64 4.33 17.10 -2.46
CA VAL A 64 5.10 15.87 -2.32
C VAL A 64 4.48 15.06 -1.20
N VAL A 65 4.17 13.81 -1.48
CA VAL A 65 3.43 12.97 -0.55
C VAL A 65 4.14 11.64 -0.34
N GLY A 66 3.76 10.94 0.68
CA GLY A 66 4.22 9.58 0.92
C GLY A 66 3.14 8.80 1.58
N TRP A 67 3.42 7.53 1.87
CA TRP A 67 2.38 6.68 2.46
C TRP A 67 2.20 6.98 3.93
N LYS A 68 0.96 6.93 4.36
CA LYS A 68 0.68 6.88 5.79
C LYS A 68 1.09 5.50 6.30
N ALA A 69 1.51 5.43 7.53
CA ALA A 69 1.96 4.17 8.10
C ALA A 69 0.85 3.13 8.03
N GLY A 70 1.17 1.99 7.50
CA GLY A 70 0.25 0.87 7.42
C GLY A 70 -0.81 0.96 6.34
N LEU A 71 -0.77 1.97 5.50
CA LEU A 71 -1.81 2.16 4.49
C LEU A 71 -1.32 2.02 3.05
N LYS A 72 -0.10 1.54 2.86
CA LYS A 72 0.44 1.36 1.53
C LYS A 72 -0.33 0.27 0.80
N ASN A 73 -0.78 0.56 -0.40
CA ASN A 73 -1.50 -0.42 -1.19
C ASN A 73 -1.05 -0.44 -2.64
N ARG A 74 0.11 0.10 -2.94
CA ARG A 74 0.70 -0.01 -4.26
C ARG A 74 2.17 -0.35 -4.06
N ARG A 75 2.79 -0.88 -5.08
CA ARG A 75 4.16 -1.29 -4.94
C ARG A 75 5.09 -0.11 -4.71
N TRP A 76 4.90 0.94 -5.46
CA TRP A 76 5.76 2.11 -5.32
C TRP A 76 4.91 3.33 -5.08
N PRO A 77 5.43 4.28 -4.38
CA PRO A 77 6.76 4.29 -3.79
C PRO A 77 6.81 3.36 -2.59
N THR A 78 7.99 2.97 -2.17
CA THR A 78 8.11 2.21 -0.93
C THR A 78 7.92 3.18 0.23
N TYR A 79 7.72 2.65 1.42
CA TYR A 79 7.53 3.50 2.59
C TYR A 79 8.75 4.42 2.74
N GLY A 80 8.49 5.65 3.13
CA GLY A 80 9.52 6.64 3.35
C GLY A 80 10.00 7.37 2.12
N LYS A 81 9.58 6.93 0.94
CA LYS A 81 10.00 7.57 -0.29
C LYS A 81 8.92 8.52 -0.78
N PRO A 82 9.31 9.58 -1.47
CA PRO A 82 8.34 10.58 -1.91
C PRO A 82 7.68 10.28 -3.23
N ALA A 83 6.53 10.85 -3.44
CA ALA A 83 5.86 10.85 -4.72
C ALA A 83 5.27 12.24 -4.90
N ILE A 84 4.78 12.58 -6.06
CA ILE A 84 4.31 13.94 -6.30
C ILE A 84 2.90 13.93 -6.85
N VAL A 85 2.04 14.79 -6.33
CA VAL A 85 0.68 14.91 -6.81
C VAL A 85 0.71 15.60 -8.17
N VAL A 86 0.13 14.96 -9.16
CA VAL A 86 0.10 15.51 -10.50
C VAL A 86 -1.27 16.16 -10.75
N GLU A 87 -2.32 15.54 -10.26
CA GLU A 87 -3.66 16.06 -10.48
C GLU A 87 -4.60 15.61 -9.39
N VAL A 88 -5.52 16.47 -9.03
CA VAL A 88 -6.59 16.11 -8.10
C VAL A 88 -7.82 15.83 -8.94
N ILE A 89 -8.39 14.65 -8.78
CA ILE A 89 -9.49 14.21 -9.60
C ILE A 89 -10.79 14.41 -8.85
N GLU A 90 -11.62 15.28 -9.37
CA GLU A 90 -12.83 15.63 -8.66
C GLU A 90 -13.87 14.54 -8.70
N SER A 91 -13.94 13.80 -9.76
CA SER A 91 -14.85 12.66 -9.84
C SER A 91 -14.02 11.41 -9.75
N PRO A 92 -13.89 10.83 -8.60
CA PRO A 92 -12.95 9.73 -8.41
C PRO A 92 -13.19 8.56 -9.34
N ILE A 93 -12.12 7.92 -9.74
CA ILE A 93 -12.16 6.72 -10.53
C ILE A 93 -12.16 5.57 -9.54
N TYR A 94 -13.11 4.67 -9.63
CA TYR A 94 -13.14 3.56 -8.69
C TYR A 94 -12.24 2.43 -9.19
N ASP A 95 -11.53 1.84 -8.26
CA ASP A 95 -10.61 0.77 -8.57
C ASP A 95 -11.44 -0.42 -9.05
N ALA A 96 -11.30 -0.75 -10.30
CA ALA A 96 -12.05 -1.82 -10.90
C ALA A 96 -11.28 -3.09 -11.08
N GLU A 97 -10.07 -3.15 -10.57
CA GLU A 97 -9.29 -4.27 -10.78
C GLU A 97 -9.85 -5.45 -10.17
N LYS A 98 -10.56 -5.34 -9.12
CA LYS A 98 -11.15 -6.47 -8.53
C LYS A 98 -12.43 -6.72 -9.19
N ASP A 99 -12.82 -7.94 -9.33
CA ASP A 99 -13.83 -8.24 -10.05
C ASP A 99 -15.10 -7.98 -9.62
N SER A 100 -15.95 -7.79 -10.48
CA SER A 100 -17.28 -7.64 -10.20
C SER A 100 -17.72 -8.84 -9.52
N GLY A 101 -18.53 -8.83 -8.70
CA GLY A 101 -19.03 -9.95 -8.00
C GLY A 101 -18.35 -10.15 -6.69
N ASN A 102 -17.30 -9.48 -6.46
CA ASN A 102 -16.61 -9.59 -5.25
C ASN A 102 -17.18 -8.62 -4.30
N ALA A 103 -17.07 -8.90 -3.04
CA ALA A 103 -17.50 -8.00 -2.02
C ALA A 103 -16.44 -7.01 -1.63
N TYR A 104 -15.43 -6.83 -2.44
CA TYR A 104 -14.39 -5.90 -2.12
C TYR A 104 -14.87 -4.50 -2.20
N PHE A 105 -14.37 -3.71 -1.29
CA PHE A 105 -14.59 -2.28 -1.30
C PHE A 105 -13.84 -1.70 -2.49
N ARG A 106 -14.50 -0.93 -3.32
CA ARG A 106 -13.85 -0.29 -4.43
C ARG A 106 -13.39 1.08 -4.00
N GLU A 107 -12.10 1.26 -3.94
CA GLU A 107 -11.55 2.52 -3.46
C GLU A 107 -11.72 3.64 -4.44
N PRO A 108 -12.10 4.81 -3.97
CA PRO A 108 -12.18 5.96 -4.85
C PRO A 108 -10.78 6.51 -5.07
N LEU A 109 -10.32 6.48 -6.31
CA LEU A 109 -8.99 6.95 -6.66
C LEU A 109 -9.12 8.40 -7.08
N ASP A 110 -8.71 9.29 -6.20
CA ASP A 110 -8.95 10.71 -6.38
C ASP A 110 -7.70 11.54 -6.61
N LEU A 111 -6.55 10.89 -6.71
CA LEU A 111 -5.31 11.60 -7.04
C LEU A 111 -4.57 10.88 -8.15
N ALA A 112 -4.02 11.65 -9.07
CA ALA A 112 -3.03 11.14 -10.00
C ALA A 112 -1.69 11.50 -9.41
N VAL A 113 -0.84 10.53 -9.16
CA VAL A 113 0.41 10.73 -8.44
C VAL A 113 1.56 10.17 -9.24
N GLY A 114 2.62 10.95 -9.37
CA GLY A 114 3.82 10.55 -10.09
C GLY A 114 4.79 9.87 -9.16
N VAL A 115 5.32 8.76 -9.58
CA VAL A 115 6.26 7.99 -8.78
C VAL A 115 7.41 7.53 -9.65
N PHE A 116 8.54 7.25 -9.04
CA PHE A 116 9.64 6.65 -9.76
C PHE A 116 9.58 5.14 -9.54
N ILE A 117 9.82 4.40 -10.59
CA ILE A 117 9.99 2.95 -10.48
C ILE A 117 11.34 2.74 -9.78
N GLU A 118 11.33 1.94 -8.74
CA GLU A 118 12.51 1.84 -7.90
C GLU A 118 13.36 0.62 -8.15
N GLU A 119 12.88 -0.36 -8.88
CA GLU A 119 13.62 -1.55 -9.16
C GLU A 119 13.34 -2.07 -10.52
N GLY A 120 14.21 -2.89 -11.02
CA GLY A 120 14.00 -3.59 -12.29
C GLY A 120 14.50 -2.81 -13.48
N PRO A 121 14.17 -3.27 -14.66
CA PRO A 121 14.68 -2.67 -15.87
C PRO A 121 14.17 -1.26 -16.13
N HIS A 122 13.06 -0.91 -15.50
CA HIS A 122 12.51 0.42 -15.67
C HIS A 122 12.81 1.34 -14.49
N ARG A 123 13.80 0.97 -13.69
CA ARG A 123 14.17 1.78 -12.55
C ARG A 123 14.49 3.20 -12.99
N GLY A 124 13.91 4.16 -12.32
CA GLY A 124 14.10 5.56 -12.64
C GLY A 124 13.04 6.14 -13.55
N ASP A 125 12.17 5.30 -14.12
CA ASP A 125 11.12 5.82 -14.97
C ASP A 125 10.09 6.53 -14.12
N PHE A 126 9.54 7.61 -14.62
CA PHE A 126 8.51 8.36 -13.94
C PHE A 126 7.17 7.91 -14.51
N VAL A 127 6.29 7.41 -13.63
CA VAL A 127 4.99 6.96 -14.07
C VAL A 127 3.93 7.63 -13.22
N VAL A 128 2.74 7.76 -13.75
CA VAL A 128 1.65 8.39 -13.03
C VAL A 128 0.55 7.38 -12.86
N TRP A 129 0.18 7.14 -11.61
CA TRP A 129 -0.86 6.20 -11.30
C TRP A 129 -1.93 6.89 -10.45
N HIS A 130 -3.10 6.26 -10.34
CA HIS A 130 -4.17 6.81 -9.52
C HIS A 130 -4.11 6.24 -8.11
N PHE A 131 -4.31 7.08 -7.12
CA PHE A 131 -4.24 6.69 -5.72
C PHE A 131 -5.41 7.21 -4.95
N ASP A 132 -5.69 6.58 -3.83
CA ASP A 132 -6.69 7.06 -2.87
C ASP A 132 -5.96 8.01 -1.92
N SER A 133 -6.36 9.27 -1.90
CA SER A 133 -5.66 10.28 -1.12
C SER A 133 -5.68 9.98 0.37
N ARG A 134 -6.63 9.18 0.83
CA ARG A 134 -6.72 8.86 2.25
C ARG A 134 -5.54 8.04 2.75
N ARG A 135 -4.81 7.43 1.84
CA ARG A 135 -3.67 6.61 2.19
C ARG A 135 -2.37 7.39 2.21
N LEU A 136 -2.42 8.64 1.80
CA LEU A 136 -1.20 9.44 1.65
C LEU A 136 -1.19 10.60 2.62
N GLN A 137 0.00 11.09 2.90
CA GLN A 137 0.19 12.26 3.75
C GLN A 137 1.33 13.08 3.18
N THR A 138 1.48 14.27 3.65
CA THR A 138 2.59 15.12 3.23
C THR A 138 3.89 14.42 3.59
N TRP A 139 4.79 14.37 2.63
CA TRP A 139 6.07 13.71 2.84
C TRP A 139 7.06 14.69 3.46
N THR A 140 7.84 14.21 4.41
CA THR A 140 8.92 15.02 4.96
C THR A 140 10.16 14.15 5.01
N SER A 141 11.30 14.79 4.88
CA SER A 141 12.56 14.07 4.87
C SER A 141 12.85 13.43 6.18
N GLU A 142 12.18 13.86 7.24
CA GLU A 142 12.44 13.30 8.50
C GLU A 142 11.80 11.98 8.71
N GLU A 143 10.95 11.59 7.83
CA GLU A 143 10.30 10.33 7.97
C GLU A 143 11.14 9.17 7.63
N ASN A 144 12.32 9.35 7.23
CA ASN A 144 13.17 8.25 6.85
C ASN A 144 13.68 7.47 7.99
#